data_52520e0039c1df0cc6176f6790f6a490
#
_entry.id   52520e0039c1df0cc6176f6790f6a490
#
_cell.length_a   1.000
_cell.length_b   1.000
_cell.length_c   1.000
_cell.angle_alpha   90.00
_cell.angle_beta   90.00
_cell.angle_gamma   90.00
#
_symmetry.space_group_name_H-M   'P 1'
#
loop_
_entity.id
_entity.type
_entity.pdbx_description
1 polymer ?
#
loop_
_entity_poly.entity_id
_entity_poly.type
_entity_poly.pdbx_seq_one_letter_code
_entity_poly.pdbx_strand_id
1 'polypeptide(L)'
;EFLLAEYGEHRRIPVKYKDIPVKIERAFLAAEDDQFWSHYGVDPYALLAAVYELVTTGNKSRGGSTITMQVARNFFLSTEKTYLRKLNEILLALKIETELDKETVLELYLNKIFLGNRAYGIVAAAQVYYGKTLDELSIAQAAMIAGLPKAPSRYNPIINPARALIRRDHII
;
A
#
# COMPACT_ATOMS: atom_id res chain seq x y z
N GLU A 1 24.77 -26.77 3.85
CA GLU A 1 23.76 -26.57 4.93
C GLU A 1 22.40 -26.55 4.29
N PHE A 2 21.56 -27.56 4.56
CA PHE A 2 20.20 -27.63 4.03
C PHE A 2 19.27 -26.99 5.04
N LEU A 3 18.53 -25.94 4.66
CA LEU A 3 17.46 -25.36 5.46
C LEU A 3 16.30 -26.36 5.53
N LEU A 4 16.12 -27.02 6.67
CA LEU A 4 15.13 -28.10 6.83
C LEU A 4 13.70 -27.61 7.06
N ALA A 5 13.52 -26.44 7.62
CA ALA A 5 12.24 -25.74 7.75
C ALA A 5 12.44 -24.28 8.15
N GLU A 6 11.64 -23.39 7.59
CA GLU A 6 11.53 -22.00 8.01
C GLU A 6 10.18 -21.85 8.76
N TYR A 7 10.24 -21.83 10.09
CA TYR A 7 9.08 -21.56 10.95
C TYR A 7 9.00 -20.08 11.27
N GLY A 8 8.08 -19.37 10.61
CA GLY A 8 7.78 -17.97 10.89
C GLY A 8 6.50 -17.55 10.16
N GLU A 9 5.58 -16.92 10.88
CA GLU A 9 4.27 -16.53 10.32
C GLU A 9 4.37 -15.50 9.18
N HIS A 10 5.50 -14.78 9.05
CA HIS A 10 5.65 -13.70 8.07
C HIS A 10 7.08 -13.59 7.54
N ARG A 11 7.27 -13.84 6.25
CA ARG A 11 8.50 -13.45 5.53
C ARG A 11 8.55 -11.92 5.42
N ARG A 12 9.35 -11.28 6.25
CA ARG A 12 9.62 -9.83 6.18
C ARG A 12 11.10 -9.64 5.89
N ILE A 13 11.40 -9.18 4.69
CA ILE A 13 12.75 -8.74 4.33
C ILE A 13 12.63 -7.22 4.14
N PRO A 14 13.04 -6.42 5.14
CA PRO A 14 12.97 -4.97 5.03
C PRO A 14 13.92 -4.46 3.96
N VAL A 15 13.48 -3.47 3.20
CA VAL A 15 14.27 -2.77 2.19
C VAL A 15 14.34 -1.30 2.56
N LYS A 16 15.51 -0.68 2.40
CA LYS A 16 15.70 0.76 2.61
C LYS A 16 15.15 1.55 1.43
N TYR A 17 14.64 2.78 1.68
CA TYR A 17 14.08 3.61 0.63
C TYR A 17 15.02 3.76 -0.58
N LYS A 18 16.29 4.04 -0.34
CA LYS A 18 17.32 4.19 -1.39
C LYS A 18 17.50 2.96 -2.29
N ASP A 19 17.10 1.79 -1.80
CA ASP A 19 17.22 0.50 -2.50
C ASP A 19 15.89 0.09 -3.16
N ILE A 20 14.87 0.95 -3.10
CA ILE A 20 13.56 0.74 -3.76
C ILE A 20 13.65 1.26 -5.19
N PRO A 21 13.46 0.40 -6.22
CA PRO A 21 13.46 0.86 -7.60
C PRO A 21 12.34 1.87 -7.87
N VAL A 22 12.65 2.95 -8.61
CA VAL A 22 11.71 4.04 -8.95
C VAL A 22 10.40 3.54 -9.58
N LYS A 23 10.45 2.46 -10.35
CA LYS A 23 9.26 1.84 -10.95
C LYS A 23 8.28 1.29 -9.90
N ILE A 24 8.79 0.80 -8.77
CA ILE A 24 7.97 0.31 -7.64
C ILE A 24 7.33 1.51 -6.93
N GLU A 25 8.14 2.50 -6.56
CA GLU A 25 7.68 3.73 -5.95
C GLU A 25 6.55 4.35 -6.76
N ARG A 26 6.80 4.65 -8.03
CA ARG A 26 5.80 5.26 -8.92
C ARG A 26 4.52 4.45 -9.05
N ALA A 27 4.61 3.12 -9.14
CA ALA A 27 3.44 2.26 -9.22
C ALA A 27 2.57 2.34 -7.96
N PHE A 28 3.18 2.35 -6.76
CA PHE A 28 2.45 2.48 -5.50
C PHE A 28 1.85 3.87 -5.31
N LEU A 29 2.59 4.93 -5.67
CA LEU A 29 2.08 6.31 -5.62
C LEU A 29 0.88 6.48 -6.56
N ALA A 30 0.97 6.04 -7.80
CA ALA A 30 -0.13 6.10 -8.77
C ALA A 30 -1.36 5.27 -8.33
N ALA A 31 -1.14 4.16 -7.60
CA ALA A 31 -2.22 3.29 -7.14
C ALA A 31 -2.96 3.81 -5.92
N GLU A 32 -2.25 4.45 -4.98
CA GLU A 32 -2.72 4.70 -3.61
C GLU A 32 -2.72 6.19 -3.22
N ASP A 33 -1.77 7.00 -3.75
CA ASP A 33 -1.56 8.37 -3.30
C ASP A 33 -0.70 9.17 -4.29
N ASP A 34 -1.27 9.61 -5.39
CA ASP A 34 -0.56 10.31 -6.45
C ASP A 34 0.00 11.69 -6.03
N GLN A 35 -0.56 12.29 -4.98
CA GLN A 35 -0.13 13.56 -4.39
C GLN A 35 0.75 13.39 -3.14
N PHE A 36 1.29 12.19 -2.89
CA PHE A 36 2.05 11.85 -1.68
C PHE A 36 3.12 12.89 -1.32
N TRP A 37 3.89 13.36 -2.30
CA TRP A 37 4.98 14.31 -2.08
C TRP A 37 4.55 15.74 -1.79
N SER A 38 3.27 16.09 -2.03
CA SER A 38 2.78 17.48 -1.94
C SER A 38 1.91 17.78 -0.72
N HIS A 39 1.30 16.77 -0.10
CA HIS A 39 0.48 16.96 1.10
C HIS A 39 1.24 16.64 2.40
N TYR A 40 0.70 17.06 3.54
CA TYR A 40 1.23 16.82 4.89
C TYR A 40 0.43 15.72 5.61
N GLY A 41 0.61 14.46 5.21
CA GLY A 41 -0.01 13.29 5.84
C GLY A 41 -1.45 13.04 5.46
N VAL A 42 -2.19 14.06 5.06
CA VAL A 42 -3.60 14.00 4.64
C VAL A 42 -3.76 14.83 3.37
N ASP A 43 -4.44 14.28 2.38
CA ASP A 43 -4.89 15.03 1.20
C ASP A 43 -6.33 15.54 1.46
N PRO A 44 -6.52 16.85 1.75
CA PRO A 44 -7.83 17.39 2.05
C PRO A 44 -8.77 17.37 0.84
N TYR A 45 -8.24 17.50 -0.38
CA TYR A 45 -9.05 17.46 -1.60
C TYR A 45 -9.55 16.06 -1.90
N ALA A 46 -8.68 15.05 -1.80
CA ALA A 46 -9.08 13.66 -1.96
C ALA A 46 -10.09 13.23 -0.87
N LEU A 47 -9.90 13.69 0.37
CA LEU A 47 -10.82 13.40 1.46
C LEU A 47 -12.20 14.04 1.24
N LEU A 48 -12.25 15.32 0.86
CA LEU A 48 -13.51 16.01 0.54
C LEU A 48 -14.22 15.38 -0.66
N ALA A 49 -13.47 15.02 -1.71
CA ALA A 49 -14.03 14.35 -2.87
C ALA A 49 -14.64 12.98 -2.50
N ALA A 50 -13.97 12.21 -1.64
CA ALA A 50 -14.48 10.93 -1.17
C ALA A 50 -15.75 11.07 -0.30
N VAL A 51 -15.82 12.11 0.55
CA VAL A 51 -17.02 12.44 1.33
C VAL A 51 -18.16 12.88 0.43
N TYR A 52 -17.90 13.77 -0.52
CA TYR A 52 -18.89 14.24 -1.49
C TYR A 52 -19.49 13.07 -2.30
N GLU A 53 -18.64 12.18 -2.81
CA GLU A 53 -19.11 11.01 -3.54
C GLU A 53 -19.95 10.07 -2.66
N LEU A 54 -19.54 9.84 -1.42
CA LEU A 54 -20.31 9.03 -0.48
C LEU A 54 -21.70 9.60 -0.22
N VAL A 55 -21.79 10.92 -0.04
CA VAL A 55 -23.06 11.60 0.25
C VAL A 55 -23.97 11.62 -0.98
N THR A 56 -23.41 11.82 -2.18
CA THR A 56 -24.21 11.97 -3.41
C THR A 56 -24.59 10.63 -4.05
N THR A 57 -23.72 9.62 -3.98
CA THR A 57 -23.95 8.33 -4.66
C THR A 57 -24.25 7.17 -3.71
N GLY A 58 -24.00 7.33 -2.41
CA GLY A 58 -24.06 6.24 -1.42
C GLY A 58 -22.95 5.20 -1.57
N ASN A 59 -22.04 5.35 -2.55
CA ASN A 59 -21.00 4.39 -2.86
C ASN A 59 -19.61 4.90 -2.42
N LYS A 60 -18.79 4.00 -1.88
CA LYS A 60 -17.38 4.21 -1.58
C LYS A 60 -16.51 3.71 -2.74
N SER A 61 -16.45 4.40 -3.86
CA SER A 61 -15.60 3.98 -4.98
C SER A 61 -14.21 4.62 -4.91
N ARG A 62 -14.14 5.87 -4.42
CA ARG A 62 -12.90 6.63 -4.32
C ARG A 62 -12.23 6.44 -2.96
N GLY A 63 -10.93 6.14 -2.94
CA GLY A 63 -10.12 6.10 -1.73
C GLY A 63 -9.67 7.52 -1.34
N GLY A 64 -10.04 7.98 -0.15
CA GLY A 64 -9.56 9.26 0.40
C GLY A 64 -8.51 9.05 1.52
N SER A 65 -7.82 7.91 1.55
CA SER A 65 -6.78 7.62 2.54
C SER A 65 -5.42 7.70 1.90
N THR A 66 -4.54 8.52 2.44
CA THR A 66 -3.15 8.66 2.01
C THR A 66 -2.28 7.49 2.48
N ILE A 67 -1.08 7.36 1.92
CA ILE A 67 -0.06 6.39 2.37
C ILE A 67 0.27 6.63 3.85
N THR A 68 0.44 7.87 4.29
CA THR A 68 0.72 8.19 5.70
C THR A 68 -0.42 7.78 6.63
N MET A 69 -1.67 7.96 6.22
CA MET A 69 -2.83 7.45 6.97
C MET A 69 -2.84 5.92 7.06
N GLN A 70 -2.39 5.23 6.00
CA GLN A 70 -2.26 3.78 6.02
C GLN A 70 -1.12 3.32 6.94
N VAL A 71 -0.01 4.04 7.02
CA VAL A 71 1.07 3.82 8.01
C VAL A 71 0.51 3.99 9.42
N ALA A 72 -0.17 5.11 9.71
CA ALA A 72 -0.80 5.35 11.00
C ALA A 72 -1.70 4.18 11.42
N ARG A 73 -2.56 3.72 10.51
CA ARG A 73 -3.45 2.58 10.75
C ARG A 73 -2.70 1.29 11.01
N ASN A 74 -1.69 0.96 10.20
CA ASN A 74 -1.02 -0.32 10.24
C ASN A 74 -0.07 -0.50 11.44
N PHE A 75 0.39 0.60 12.04
CA PHE A 75 1.34 0.56 13.15
C PHE A 75 0.70 0.85 14.51
N PHE A 76 -0.34 1.69 14.56
CA PHE A 76 -0.80 2.29 15.81
C PHE A 76 -2.28 2.07 16.12
N LEU A 77 -3.09 1.61 15.16
CA LEU A 77 -4.54 1.54 15.35
C LEU A 77 -5.07 0.10 15.28
N SER A 78 -6.22 -0.11 15.96
CA SER A 78 -6.95 -1.37 15.91
C SER A 78 -7.59 -1.60 14.54
N THR A 79 -7.99 -2.85 14.27
CA THR A 79 -8.67 -3.24 13.03
C THR A 79 -10.14 -2.83 12.98
N GLU A 80 -10.69 -2.31 14.08
CA GLU A 80 -12.10 -1.87 14.16
C GLU A 80 -12.39 -0.72 13.21
N LYS A 81 -13.53 -0.80 12.52
CA LYS A 81 -13.95 0.20 11.52
C LYS A 81 -14.92 1.20 12.18
N THR A 82 -14.40 2.14 12.97
CA THR A 82 -15.17 3.21 13.62
C THR A 82 -14.81 4.59 13.07
N TYR A 83 -15.73 5.55 13.19
CA TYR A 83 -15.42 6.95 12.85
C TYR A 83 -14.34 7.54 13.74
N LEU A 84 -14.33 7.19 15.03
CA LEU A 84 -13.30 7.61 15.97
C LEU A 84 -11.91 7.11 15.55
N ARG A 85 -11.81 5.85 15.12
CA ARG A 85 -10.57 5.32 14.57
C ARG A 85 -10.13 6.11 13.33
N LYS A 86 -11.07 6.51 12.44
CA LYS A 86 -10.72 7.29 11.26
C LYS A 86 -10.23 8.70 11.62
N LEU A 87 -10.80 9.33 12.64
CA LEU A 87 -10.30 10.60 13.16
C LEU A 87 -8.88 10.45 13.73
N ASN A 88 -8.64 9.41 14.54
CA ASN A 88 -7.31 9.11 15.08
C ASN A 88 -6.30 8.81 13.96
N GLU A 89 -6.69 8.14 12.88
CA GLU A 89 -5.86 7.90 11.70
C GLU A 89 -5.41 9.21 11.05
N ILE A 90 -6.30 10.18 10.93
CA ILE A 90 -6.01 11.52 10.39
C ILE A 90 -5.03 12.27 11.32
N LEU A 91 -5.34 12.35 12.61
CA LEU A 91 -4.50 13.06 13.57
C LEU A 91 -3.10 12.45 13.69
N LEU A 92 -3.00 11.12 13.69
CA LEU A 92 -1.72 10.43 13.70
C LEU A 92 -0.96 10.62 12.39
N ALA A 93 -1.62 10.64 11.23
CA ALA A 93 -0.95 10.92 9.96
C ALA A 93 -0.31 12.30 9.95
N LEU A 94 -1.01 13.33 10.43
CA LEU A 94 -0.44 14.67 10.59
C LEU A 94 0.77 14.66 11.54
N LYS A 95 0.67 13.98 12.68
CA LYS A 95 1.79 13.86 13.62
C LYS A 95 2.99 13.11 13.04
N ILE A 96 2.77 12.02 12.31
CA ILE A 96 3.84 11.25 11.65
C ILE A 96 4.65 12.16 10.73
N GLU A 97 4.01 13.01 9.95
CA GLU A 97 4.68 13.94 9.02
C GLU A 97 5.43 15.10 9.69
N THR A 98 5.20 15.34 10.98
CA THR A 98 6.04 16.27 11.75
C THR A 98 7.31 15.61 12.30
N GLU A 99 7.31 14.29 12.43
CA GLU A 99 8.40 13.52 13.04
C GLU A 99 9.27 12.78 12.03
N LEU A 100 8.69 12.37 10.89
CA LEU A 100 9.33 11.57 9.87
C LEU A 100 9.28 12.26 8.50
N ASP A 101 10.35 12.13 7.74
CA ASP A 101 10.36 12.54 6.34
C ASP A 101 9.55 11.58 5.44
N LYS A 102 9.20 12.05 4.27
CA LYS A 102 8.41 11.31 3.28
C LYS A 102 9.05 9.99 2.85
N GLU A 103 10.36 9.96 2.69
CA GLU A 103 11.11 8.77 2.31
C GLU A 103 10.97 7.68 3.37
N THR A 104 11.12 8.05 4.65
CA THR A 104 10.92 7.14 5.79
C THR A 104 9.48 6.64 5.87
N VAL A 105 8.49 7.51 5.67
CA VAL A 105 7.08 7.11 5.66
C VAL A 105 6.81 6.09 4.55
N LEU A 106 7.33 6.32 3.34
CA LEU A 106 7.17 5.40 2.22
C LEU A 106 7.91 4.07 2.45
N GLU A 107 9.13 4.12 3.03
CA GLU A 107 9.87 2.93 3.45
C GLU A 107 9.03 2.07 4.41
N LEU A 108 8.49 2.67 5.46
CA LEU A 108 7.64 2.00 6.45
C LEU A 108 6.40 1.39 5.80
N TYR A 109 5.74 2.12 4.93
CA TYR A 109 4.58 1.65 4.19
C TYR A 109 4.89 0.42 3.36
N LEU A 110 5.89 0.51 2.47
CA LEU A 110 6.26 -0.54 1.53
C LEU A 110 6.80 -1.81 2.21
N ASN A 111 7.36 -1.67 3.42
CA ASN A 111 7.80 -2.81 4.22
C ASN A 111 6.69 -3.47 5.04
N LYS A 112 5.59 -2.77 5.33
CA LYS A 112 4.54 -3.25 6.25
C LYS A 112 3.27 -3.72 5.54
N ILE A 113 2.96 -3.15 4.38
CA ILE A 113 1.68 -3.37 3.71
C ILE A 113 1.42 -4.85 3.41
N PHE A 114 0.20 -5.31 3.70
CA PHE A 114 -0.25 -6.66 3.34
C PHE A 114 -0.67 -6.72 1.88
N LEU A 115 -0.08 -7.64 1.13
CA LEU A 115 -0.22 -7.78 -0.32
C LEU A 115 -0.86 -9.11 -0.74
N GLY A 116 -1.52 -9.80 0.19
CA GLY A 116 -2.11 -11.12 -0.08
C GLY A 116 -1.09 -12.26 0.02
N ASN A 117 -1.56 -13.50 -0.05
CA ASN A 117 -0.74 -14.73 0.00
C ASN A 117 0.33 -14.71 1.11
N ARG A 118 -0.01 -14.21 2.29
CA ARG A 118 0.91 -14.03 3.44
C ARG A 118 2.12 -13.13 3.15
N ALA A 119 2.10 -12.38 2.03
CA ALA A 119 3.16 -11.42 1.71
C ALA A 119 2.93 -10.11 2.45
N TYR A 120 3.86 -9.74 3.31
CA TYR A 120 3.95 -8.44 3.98
C TYR A 120 5.19 -7.70 3.45
N GLY A 121 4.95 -6.55 2.85
CA GLY A 121 5.96 -5.75 2.16
C GLY A 121 6.24 -6.20 0.74
N ILE A 122 6.87 -5.27 -0.01
CA ILE A 122 7.08 -5.41 -1.46
C ILE A 122 8.08 -6.51 -1.83
N VAL A 123 9.10 -6.75 -1.00
CA VAL A 123 10.11 -7.79 -1.25
C VAL A 123 9.46 -9.17 -1.16
N ALA A 124 8.66 -9.41 -0.10
CA ALA A 124 7.94 -10.66 0.04
C ALA A 124 6.94 -10.87 -1.12
N ALA A 125 6.25 -9.79 -1.56
CA ALA A 125 5.31 -9.87 -2.67
C ALA A 125 6.02 -10.19 -4.00
N ALA A 126 7.17 -9.58 -4.28
CA ALA A 126 7.96 -9.86 -5.47
C ALA A 126 8.36 -11.35 -5.54
N GLN A 127 8.78 -11.91 -4.42
CA GLN A 127 9.11 -13.32 -4.32
C GLN A 127 7.88 -14.24 -4.46
N VAL A 128 6.80 -13.95 -3.73
CA VAL A 128 5.59 -14.78 -3.71
C VAL A 128 4.90 -14.83 -5.07
N TYR A 129 4.78 -13.69 -5.77
CA TYR A 129 4.04 -13.61 -7.01
C TYR A 129 4.87 -13.90 -8.26
N TYR A 130 6.18 -13.63 -8.20
CA TYR A 130 7.04 -13.69 -9.40
C TYR A 130 8.36 -14.44 -9.21
N GLY A 131 8.75 -14.79 -7.98
CA GLY A 131 10.05 -15.43 -7.68
C GLY A 131 11.24 -14.51 -8.06
N LYS A 132 11.05 -13.18 -7.96
CA LYS A 132 12.01 -12.16 -8.42
C LYS A 132 12.41 -11.21 -7.32
N THR A 133 13.56 -10.58 -7.49
CA THR A 133 13.96 -9.38 -6.75
C THR A 133 13.19 -8.15 -7.24
N LEU A 134 13.25 -7.03 -6.50
CA LEU A 134 12.56 -5.79 -6.90
C LEU A 134 13.08 -5.22 -8.23
N ASP A 135 14.40 -5.33 -8.48
CA ASP A 135 15.03 -4.84 -9.70
C ASP A 135 14.63 -5.63 -10.95
N GLU A 136 14.36 -6.92 -10.80
CA GLU A 136 13.96 -7.81 -11.89
C GLU A 136 12.49 -7.68 -12.29
N LEU A 137 11.67 -7.01 -11.47
CA LEU A 137 10.27 -6.80 -11.81
C LEU A 137 10.13 -5.88 -13.03
N SER A 138 9.26 -6.24 -13.95
CA SER A 138 8.82 -5.32 -15.01
C SER A 138 7.87 -4.25 -14.46
N ILE A 139 7.64 -3.16 -15.19
CA ILE A 139 6.66 -2.11 -14.83
C ILE A 139 5.27 -2.75 -14.63
N ALA A 140 4.85 -3.65 -15.50
CA ALA A 140 3.57 -4.34 -15.40
C ALA A 140 3.47 -5.21 -14.13
N GLN A 141 4.57 -5.88 -13.72
CA GLN A 141 4.62 -6.64 -12.48
C GLN A 141 4.59 -5.73 -11.24
N ALA A 142 5.30 -4.60 -11.27
CA ALA A 142 5.25 -3.59 -10.23
C ALA A 142 3.83 -3.03 -10.05
N ALA A 143 3.16 -2.65 -11.14
CA ALA A 143 1.77 -2.16 -11.12
C ALA A 143 0.79 -3.23 -10.64
N MET A 144 1.02 -4.52 -10.97
CA MET A 144 0.22 -5.62 -10.44
C MET A 144 0.31 -5.71 -8.93
N ILE A 145 1.52 -5.65 -8.35
CA ILE A 145 1.72 -5.67 -6.89
C ILE A 145 1.11 -4.41 -6.27
N ALA A 146 1.31 -3.23 -6.85
CA ALA A 146 0.78 -1.96 -6.36
C ALA A 146 -0.76 -1.90 -6.38
N GLY A 147 -1.41 -2.74 -7.16
CA GLY A 147 -2.88 -2.85 -7.18
C GLY A 147 -3.49 -3.64 -6.03
N LEU A 148 -2.68 -4.42 -5.29
CA LEU A 148 -3.14 -5.33 -4.25
C LEU A 148 -3.66 -4.65 -2.97
N PRO A 149 -3.06 -3.57 -2.45
CA PRO A 149 -3.48 -2.97 -1.17
C PRO A 149 -4.96 -2.65 -1.09
N LYS A 150 -5.55 -2.22 -2.18
CA LYS A 150 -6.99 -1.86 -2.26
C LYS A 150 -7.91 -3.02 -1.84
N ALA A 151 -7.62 -4.24 -2.28
CA ALA A 151 -8.34 -5.45 -1.91
C ALA A 151 -7.50 -6.70 -2.26
N PRO A 152 -6.58 -7.14 -1.39
CA PRO A 152 -5.60 -8.18 -1.70
C PRO A 152 -6.21 -9.50 -2.16
N SER A 153 -7.34 -9.92 -1.60
CA SER A 153 -8.03 -11.15 -2.02
C SER A 153 -8.75 -10.98 -3.37
N ARG A 154 -9.29 -9.78 -3.65
CA ARG A 154 -10.08 -9.51 -4.87
C ARG A 154 -9.19 -9.36 -6.11
N TYR A 155 -8.02 -8.73 -5.94
CA TYR A 155 -7.08 -8.42 -7.02
C TYR A 155 -5.87 -9.37 -7.04
N ASN A 156 -5.97 -10.50 -6.34
CA ASN A 156 -4.93 -11.53 -6.32
C ASN A 156 -4.76 -12.13 -7.73
N PRO A 157 -3.58 -12.01 -8.36
CA PRO A 157 -3.36 -12.48 -9.72
C PRO A 157 -3.41 -14.00 -9.86
N ILE A 158 -3.18 -14.75 -8.77
CA ILE A 158 -3.24 -16.22 -8.76
C ILE A 158 -4.69 -16.69 -8.73
N ILE A 159 -5.56 -16.00 -7.96
CA ILE A 159 -6.96 -16.42 -7.74
C ILE A 159 -7.90 -15.76 -8.75
N ASN A 160 -7.68 -14.48 -9.05
CA ASN A 160 -8.55 -13.65 -9.89
C ASN A 160 -7.76 -12.91 -10.98
N PRO A 161 -7.11 -13.61 -11.94
CA PRO A 161 -6.20 -12.98 -12.90
C PRO A 161 -6.86 -11.87 -13.74
N ALA A 162 -8.11 -12.08 -14.18
CA ALA A 162 -8.82 -11.07 -14.97
C ALA A 162 -9.02 -9.75 -14.23
N ARG A 163 -9.43 -9.79 -12.96
CA ARG A 163 -9.60 -8.58 -12.12
C ARG A 163 -8.27 -7.93 -11.78
N ALA A 164 -7.24 -8.74 -11.56
CA ALA A 164 -5.90 -8.25 -11.31
C ALA A 164 -5.35 -7.50 -12.53
N LEU A 165 -5.57 -8.00 -13.75
CA LEU A 165 -5.20 -7.34 -15.01
C LEU A 165 -5.90 -5.98 -15.17
N ILE A 166 -7.22 -5.93 -15.00
CA ILE A 166 -7.98 -4.67 -15.07
C ILE A 166 -7.42 -3.64 -14.07
N ARG A 167 -7.11 -4.07 -12.83
CA ARG A 167 -6.55 -3.16 -11.82
C ARG A 167 -5.15 -2.69 -12.18
N ARG A 168 -4.29 -3.58 -12.69
CA ARG A 168 -2.95 -3.25 -13.20
C ARG A 168 -3.01 -2.19 -14.30
N ASP A 169 -3.86 -2.41 -15.30
CA ASP A 169 -3.98 -1.52 -16.47
C ASP A 169 -4.54 -0.13 -16.11
N HIS A 170 -5.18 0.00 -14.95
CA HIS A 170 -5.61 1.27 -14.41
C HIS A 170 -4.48 2.04 -13.68
N ILE A 171 -3.39 1.36 -13.31
CA ILE A 171 -2.25 1.95 -12.60
C ILE A 171 -1.14 2.37 -13.57
N ILE A 172 -0.98 1.64 -14.68
CA ILE A 172 -0.05 1.98 -15.76
C ILE A 172 -0.54 3.20 -16.55
#